data_dd258df6dfa74fb111fb4d96b3cf0134
#
_entry.id   dd258df6dfa74fb111fb4d96b3cf0134
#
_cell.length_a   1.000
_cell.length_b   1.000
_cell.length_c   1.000
_cell.angle_alpha   90.00
_cell.angle_beta   90.00
_cell.angle_gamma   90.00
#
_symmetry.space_group_name_H-M   'P 1'
#
loop_
_entity.id
_entity.type
_entity.pdbx_description
1 polymer ?
#
loop_
_entity_poly.entity_id
_entity_poly.type
_entity_poly.pdbx_seq_one_letter_code
_entity_poly.pdbx_strand_id
1 'polypeptide(L)'
;MITEIAEGTLGRRTPRADPVLERGYVEAAQRLVQRGAVAISSNCGFLIRYQAVVAASLKVPVAMSSMLLLPTLIRQLPPSAKIAVLTYDSNTCGDDMLELSNPTERPRVVVGGIEGSKYWHDELKIPAPPTDVVAMEADVGACITSLRAAHPEIAAILFECAGFPVVAPEIRRLTKLPVYDITSLCRMMIASIT
;
A
#
# COMPACT_ATOMS: atom_id res chain seq x y z
N MET A 1 10.03 16.64 -3.77
CA MET A 1 9.07 15.70 -4.38
C MET A 1 8.21 16.47 -5.38
N ILE A 2 7.99 15.94 -6.56
CA ILE A 2 7.09 16.48 -7.60
C ILE A 2 5.95 15.48 -7.80
N THR A 3 4.77 15.97 -8.17
CA THR A 3 3.57 15.16 -8.35
C THR A 3 2.93 15.39 -9.71
N GLU A 4 2.28 14.38 -10.23
CA GLU A 4 1.42 14.39 -11.41
C GLU A 4 0.12 13.63 -11.11
N ILE A 5 -0.94 14.05 -11.76
CA ILE A 5 -2.22 13.35 -11.73
C ILE A 5 -2.35 12.55 -13.02
N ALA A 6 -2.60 11.26 -12.92
CA ALA A 6 -2.89 10.45 -14.08
C ALA A 6 -4.30 10.79 -14.63
N GLU A 7 -4.39 11.09 -15.92
CA GLU A 7 -5.64 11.45 -16.55
C GLU A 7 -6.67 10.33 -16.47
N GLY A 8 -7.92 10.71 -16.27
CA GLY A 8 -9.05 9.78 -16.15
C GLY A 8 -9.19 9.08 -14.80
N THR A 9 -8.25 9.31 -13.84
CA THR A 9 -8.26 8.62 -12.53
C THR A 9 -8.97 9.40 -11.42
N LEU A 10 -9.19 10.71 -11.59
CA LEU A 10 -9.85 11.55 -10.60
C LEU A 10 -11.25 11.04 -10.27
N GLY A 11 -11.51 10.80 -8.98
CA GLY A 11 -12.80 10.32 -8.47
C GLY A 11 -13.13 8.87 -8.83
N ARG A 12 -12.24 8.14 -9.49
CA ARG A 12 -12.42 6.72 -9.76
C ARG A 12 -11.67 5.90 -8.72
N ARG A 13 -12.40 5.11 -7.96
CA ARG A 13 -11.83 3.98 -7.24
C ARG A 13 -11.64 2.86 -8.25
N THR A 14 -10.41 2.36 -8.37
CA THR A 14 -10.09 1.24 -9.26
C THR A 14 -9.92 -0.03 -8.43
N PRO A 15 -11.04 -0.68 -8.01
CA PRO A 15 -10.97 -1.93 -7.25
C PRO A 15 -10.39 -3.08 -8.10
N ARG A 16 -10.35 -2.90 -9.41
CA ARG A 16 -9.72 -3.84 -10.36
C ARG A 16 -8.86 -3.07 -11.35
N ALA A 17 -7.86 -3.75 -11.94
CA ALA A 17 -7.11 -3.17 -13.05
C ALA A 17 -8.07 -2.80 -14.19
N ASP A 18 -7.97 -1.56 -14.66
CA ASP A 18 -8.69 -1.06 -15.81
C ASP A 18 -7.67 -0.70 -16.90
N PRO A 19 -7.58 -1.45 -18.00
CA PRO A 19 -6.61 -1.17 -19.06
C PRO A 19 -6.73 0.23 -19.66
N VAL A 20 -7.90 0.85 -19.58
CA VAL A 20 -8.12 2.24 -20.05
C VAL A 20 -7.29 3.23 -19.25
N LEU A 21 -6.98 2.93 -17.97
CA LEU A 21 -6.20 3.80 -17.09
C LEU A 21 -4.68 3.60 -17.20
N GLU A 22 -4.22 2.49 -17.77
CA GLU A 22 -2.78 2.18 -17.91
C GLU A 22 -2.03 3.30 -18.60
N ARG A 23 -2.58 3.80 -19.72
CA ARG A 23 -1.99 4.90 -20.48
C ARG A 23 -1.82 6.16 -19.63
N GLY A 24 -2.84 6.52 -18.84
CA GLY A 24 -2.81 7.69 -17.97
C GLY A 24 -1.68 7.61 -16.92
N TYR A 25 -1.49 6.44 -16.31
CA TYR A 25 -0.42 6.23 -15.34
C TYR A 25 0.96 6.25 -15.97
N VAL A 26 1.13 5.62 -17.14
CA VAL A 26 2.39 5.65 -17.91
C VAL A 26 2.76 7.07 -18.29
N GLU A 27 1.85 7.82 -18.89
CA GLU A 27 2.10 9.20 -19.33
C GLU A 27 2.42 10.13 -18.13
N ALA A 28 1.71 10.00 -17.01
CA ALA A 28 2.00 10.76 -15.80
C ALA A 28 3.41 10.46 -15.26
N ALA A 29 3.79 9.19 -15.21
CA ALA A 29 5.10 8.77 -14.76
C ALA A 29 6.22 9.27 -15.71
N GLN A 30 6.00 9.24 -17.03
CA GLN A 30 6.93 9.79 -18.00
C GLN A 30 7.11 11.30 -17.85
N ARG A 31 6.02 12.07 -17.62
CA ARG A 31 6.11 13.51 -17.34
C ARG A 31 6.91 13.80 -16.07
N LEU A 32 6.78 12.99 -15.03
CA LEU A 32 7.60 13.11 -13.81
C LEU A 32 9.08 12.92 -14.12
N VAL A 33 9.46 11.91 -14.90
CA VAL A 33 10.85 11.67 -15.29
C VAL A 33 11.38 12.81 -16.15
N GLN A 34 10.60 13.34 -17.10
CA GLN A 34 10.97 14.51 -17.89
C GLN A 34 11.23 15.76 -17.02
N ARG A 35 10.56 15.86 -15.88
CA ARG A 35 10.77 16.92 -14.88
C ARG A 35 11.89 16.64 -13.88
N GLY A 36 12.66 15.57 -14.11
CA GLY A 36 13.84 15.23 -13.32
C GLY A 36 13.58 14.26 -12.15
N ALA A 37 12.45 13.54 -12.14
CA ALA A 37 12.25 12.48 -11.14
C ALA A 37 13.24 11.33 -11.38
N VAL A 38 13.92 10.92 -10.32
CA VAL A 38 14.92 9.83 -10.31
C VAL A 38 14.34 8.50 -9.84
N ALA A 39 13.11 8.52 -9.33
CA ALA A 39 12.31 7.35 -8.96
C ALA A 39 10.83 7.73 -9.00
N ILE A 40 9.96 6.75 -9.21
CA ILE A 40 8.50 6.92 -9.27
C ILE A 40 7.84 6.12 -8.15
N SER A 41 6.85 6.73 -7.50
CA SER A 41 5.96 6.05 -6.55
C SER A 41 4.53 6.55 -6.72
N SER A 42 3.56 5.93 -6.03
CA SER A 42 2.17 6.33 -6.07
C SER A 42 1.61 6.65 -4.68
N ASN A 43 0.45 7.29 -4.65
CA ASN A 43 -0.29 7.61 -3.43
C ASN A 43 -1.45 6.64 -3.14
N CYS A 44 -1.51 5.50 -3.82
CA CYS A 44 -2.56 4.49 -3.64
C CYS A 44 -1.97 3.10 -3.81
N GLY A 45 -2.08 2.25 -2.79
CA GLY A 45 -1.53 0.90 -2.81
C GLY A 45 -2.17 -0.02 -3.85
N PHE A 46 -3.43 0.21 -4.22
CA PHE A 46 -4.12 -0.53 -5.29
C PHE A 46 -3.45 -0.37 -6.67
N LEU A 47 -2.57 0.63 -6.83
CA LEU A 47 -1.81 0.82 -8.08
C LEU A 47 -0.70 -0.22 -8.29
N ILE A 48 -0.53 -1.18 -7.39
CA ILE A 48 0.28 -2.39 -7.65
C ILE A 48 -0.11 -3.05 -8.97
N ARG A 49 -1.38 -3.00 -9.34
CA ARG A 49 -1.92 -3.56 -10.58
C ARG A 49 -1.33 -2.95 -11.86
N TYR A 50 -0.78 -1.74 -11.75
CA TYR A 50 -0.12 -1.03 -12.87
C TYR A 50 1.42 -1.04 -12.74
N GLN A 51 1.96 -1.73 -11.73
CA GLN A 51 3.40 -1.80 -11.47
C GLN A 51 4.19 -2.21 -12.71
N ALA A 52 3.79 -3.30 -13.33
CA ALA A 52 4.53 -3.88 -14.46
C ALA A 52 4.56 -2.95 -15.68
N VAL A 53 3.40 -2.38 -16.06
CA VAL A 53 3.31 -1.52 -17.25
C VAL A 53 4.03 -0.19 -17.05
N VAL A 54 3.94 0.40 -15.86
CA VAL A 54 4.65 1.65 -15.55
C VAL A 54 6.16 1.41 -15.49
N ALA A 55 6.61 0.35 -14.82
CA ALA A 55 8.03 0.02 -14.73
C ALA A 55 8.64 -0.28 -16.10
N ALA A 56 7.93 -1.01 -16.97
CA ALA A 56 8.40 -1.30 -18.34
C ALA A 56 8.53 -0.05 -19.22
N SER A 57 7.83 1.05 -18.88
CA SER A 57 7.84 2.29 -19.66
C SER A 57 8.95 3.27 -19.29
N LEU A 58 9.73 3.01 -18.24
CA LEU A 58 10.70 3.95 -17.65
C LEU A 58 12.08 3.30 -17.49
N LYS A 59 13.10 4.16 -17.28
CA LYS A 59 14.48 3.75 -16.97
C LYS A 59 14.90 4.10 -15.53
N VAL A 60 13.96 4.48 -14.69
CA VAL A 60 14.16 4.77 -13.27
C VAL A 60 13.42 3.77 -12.42
N PRO A 61 13.81 3.57 -11.14
CA PRO A 61 13.07 2.70 -10.23
C PRO A 61 11.61 3.14 -10.09
N VAL A 62 10.71 2.15 -10.08
CA VAL A 62 9.26 2.35 -9.94
C VAL A 62 8.73 1.50 -8.80
N ALA A 63 7.99 2.09 -7.87
CA ALA A 63 7.33 1.43 -6.77
C ALA A 63 5.89 1.95 -6.61
N MET A 64 4.96 1.34 -7.31
CA MET A 64 3.55 1.76 -7.30
C MET A 64 2.82 1.39 -6.00
N SER A 65 3.37 0.47 -5.20
CA SER A 65 2.76 0.06 -3.93
C SER A 65 3.80 -0.54 -2.99
N SER A 66 3.53 -0.41 -1.68
CA SER A 66 4.26 -1.13 -0.62
C SER A 66 4.14 -2.65 -0.72
N MET A 67 3.14 -3.17 -1.45
CA MET A 67 2.93 -4.59 -1.66
C MET A 67 4.13 -5.28 -2.33
N LEU A 68 4.96 -4.54 -3.05
CA LEU A 68 6.25 -5.03 -3.57
C LEU A 68 7.19 -5.54 -2.48
N LEU A 69 7.02 -5.11 -1.23
CA LEU A 69 7.81 -5.61 -0.09
C LEU A 69 7.34 -6.98 0.38
N LEU A 70 6.08 -7.36 0.15
CA LEU A 70 5.46 -8.54 0.77
C LEU A 70 6.24 -9.84 0.55
N PRO A 71 6.69 -10.20 -0.68
CA PRO A 71 7.46 -11.42 -0.90
C PRO A 71 8.79 -11.46 -0.13
N THR A 72 9.44 -10.30 0.00
CA THR A 72 10.69 -10.18 0.76
C THR A 72 10.45 -10.31 2.26
N LEU A 73 9.41 -9.67 2.78
CA LEU A 73 9.06 -9.70 4.21
C LEU A 73 8.67 -11.11 4.66
N ILE A 74 7.90 -11.85 3.85
CA ILE A 74 7.55 -13.25 4.15
C ILE A 74 8.81 -14.10 4.33
N ARG A 75 9.83 -13.91 3.50
CA ARG A 75 11.09 -14.68 3.55
C ARG A 75 11.99 -14.27 4.70
N GLN A 76 11.83 -13.07 5.26
CA GLN A 76 12.56 -12.61 6.44
C GLN A 76 12.03 -13.21 7.75
N LEU A 77 10.82 -13.74 7.76
CA LEU A 77 10.16 -14.24 8.95
C LEU A 77 10.23 -15.77 9.05
N PRO A 78 10.20 -16.34 10.27
CA PRO A 78 10.08 -17.78 10.46
C PRO A 78 8.90 -18.37 9.67
N PRO A 79 8.99 -19.64 9.22
CA PRO A 79 7.95 -20.26 8.40
C PRO A 79 6.57 -20.30 9.02
N SER A 80 6.47 -20.33 10.36
CA SER A 80 5.21 -20.30 11.11
C SER A 80 4.64 -18.91 11.29
N ALA A 81 5.42 -17.86 11.06
CA ALA A 81 4.97 -16.49 11.25
C ALA A 81 4.13 -15.99 10.08
N LYS A 82 3.17 -15.10 10.37
CA LYS A 82 2.32 -14.43 9.40
C LYS A 82 2.59 -12.93 9.31
N ILE A 83 2.19 -12.35 8.19
CA ILE A 83 2.17 -10.90 7.96
C ILE A 83 0.71 -10.45 7.89
N ALA A 84 0.38 -9.41 8.65
CA ALA A 84 -0.87 -8.69 8.48
C ALA A 84 -0.70 -7.61 7.39
N VAL A 85 -1.46 -7.72 6.31
CA VAL A 85 -1.61 -6.66 5.30
C VAL A 85 -2.83 -5.85 5.66
N LEU A 86 -2.64 -4.57 5.98
CA LEU A 86 -3.73 -3.64 6.29
C LEU A 86 -4.01 -2.75 5.08
N THR A 87 -5.25 -2.81 4.64
CA THR A 87 -5.73 -2.05 3.49
C THR A 87 -6.88 -1.12 3.89
N TYR A 88 -7.21 -0.20 3.01
CA TYR A 88 -8.36 0.67 3.17
C TYR A 88 -9.70 -0.12 3.09
N ASP A 89 -9.77 -1.12 2.19
CA ASP A 89 -10.94 -1.95 1.97
C ASP A 89 -10.51 -3.37 1.58
N SER A 90 -10.68 -4.32 2.52
CA SER A 90 -10.26 -5.71 2.34
C SER A 90 -11.06 -6.44 1.26
N ASN A 91 -12.29 -5.99 0.96
CA ASN A 91 -13.12 -6.58 -0.10
C ASN A 91 -12.55 -6.36 -1.50
N THR A 92 -11.66 -5.37 -1.65
CA THR A 92 -11.02 -5.02 -2.93
C THR A 92 -9.56 -5.45 -3.00
N CYS A 93 -8.97 -5.91 -1.90
CA CYS A 93 -7.60 -6.41 -1.81
C CYS A 93 -7.56 -7.92 -2.10
N GLY A 94 -7.65 -8.28 -3.37
CA GLY A 94 -7.58 -9.68 -3.80
C GLY A 94 -6.17 -10.25 -3.87
N ASP A 95 -6.07 -11.55 -4.13
CA ASP A 95 -4.80 -12.27 -4.25
C ASP A 95 -3.92 -11.75 -5.40
N ASP A 96 -4.52 -11.13 -6.41
CA ASP A 96 -3.83 -10.45 -7.51
C ASP A 96 -2.96 -9.27 -7.07
N MET A 97 -3.20 -8.73 -5.86
CA MET A 97 -2.41 -7.64 -5.30
C MET A 97 -1.24 -8.11 -4.43
N LEU A 98 -1.22 -9.37 -4.03
CA LEU A 98 -0.24 -9.86 -3.05
C LEU A 98 1.15 -10.12 -3.67
N GLU A 99 1.30 -10.10 -5.00
CA GLU A 99 2.58 -10.31 -5.70
C GLU A 99 3.28 -11.62 -5.30
N LEU A 100 2.52 -12.63 -4.85
CA LEU A 100 3.05 -13.92 -4.41
C LEU A 100 3.15 -14.88 -5.59
N SER A 101 4.37 -15.20 -6.00
CA SER A 101 4.62 -16.20 -7.03
C SER A 101 4.58 -17.65 -6.52
N ASN A 102 4.73 -17.85 -5.19
CA ASN A 102 4.66 -19.15 -4.54
C ASN A 102 3.33 -19.32 -3.78
N PRO A 103 2.44 -20.21 -4.23
CA PRO A 103 1.14 -20.43 -3.55
C PRO A 103 1.27 -20.85 -2.08
N THR A 104 2.39 -21.46 -1.69
CA THR A 104 2.62 -21.88 -0.29
C THR A 104 2.86 -20.71 0.66
N GLU A 105 3.13 -19.52 0.13
CA GLU A 105 3.29 -18.29 0.92
C GLU A 105 1.95 -17.63 1.27
N ARG A 106 0.89 -17.90 0.48
CA ARG A 106 -0.44 -17.27 0.67
C ARG A 106 -1.04 -17.48 2.06
N PRO A 107 -1.00 -18.67 2.68
CA PRO A 107 -1.52 -18.91 4.04
C PRO A 107 -0.79 -18.09 5.12
N ARG A 108 0.36 -17.53 4.82
CA ARG A 108 1.14 -16.69 5.73
C ARG A 108 0.75 -15.21 5.67
N VAL A 109 -0.23 -14.85 4.84
CA VAL A 109 -0.73 -13.49 4.69
C VAL A 109 -2.15 -13.41 5.22
N VAL A 110 -2.39 -12.49 6.14
CA VAL A 110 -3.70 -12.15 6.66
C VAL A 110 -4.04 -10.74 6.22
N VAL A 111 -5.13 -10.58 5.48
CA VAL A 111 -5.58 -9.27 5.00
C VAL A 111 -6.67 -8.76 5.93
N GLY A 112 -6.56 -7.50 6.34
CA GLY A 112 -7.60 -6.79 7.06
C GLY A 112 -7.79 -5.39 6.51
N GLY A 113 -9.02 -4.91 6.58
CA GLY A 113 -9.40 -3.57 6.12
C GLY A 113 -10.09 -2.77 7.20
N ILE A 114 -10.26 -1.50 6.93
CA ILE A 114 -10.96 -0.56 7.81
C ILE A 114 -12.34 -0.19 7.27
N GLU A 115 -12.85 -0.97 6.32
CA GLU A 115 -14.18 -0.77 5.74
C GLU A 115 -15.26 -0.62 6.82
N GLY A 116 -16.17 0.33 6.64
CA GLY A 116 -17.24 0.66 7.59
C GLY A 116 -16.81 1.53 8.78
N SER A 117 -15.51 1.83 8.92
CA SER A 117 -15.00 2.70 9.98
C SER A 117 -15.24 4.20 9.70
N LYS A 118 -14.95 5.06 10.69
CA LYS A 118 -15.10 6.50 10.53
C LYS A 118 -14.20 7.06 9.43
N TYR A 119 -12.90 6.72 9.46
CA TYR A 119 -11.96 7.21 8.45
C TYR A 119 -12.33 6.70 7.05
N TRP A 120 -12.77 5.43 6.95
CA TRP A 120 -13.24 4.87 5.68
C TRP A 120 -14.43 5.66 5.11
N HIS A 121 -15.43 6.02 5.93
CA HIS A 121 -16.57 6.83 5.50
C HIS A 121 -16.18 8.26 5.14
N ASP A 122 -15.22 8.85 5.85
CA ASP A 122 -14.77 10.22 5.58
C ASP A 122 -14.07 10.33 4.23
N GLU A 123 -13.23 9.36 3.87
CA GLU A 123 -12.55 9.29 2.57
C GLU A 123 -13.51 9.05 1.39
N LEU A 124 -14.74 8.59 1.65
CA LEU A 124 -15.77 8.42 0.61
C LEU A 124 -16.47 9.72 0.22
N LYS A 125 -16.39 10.75 1.06
CA LYS A 125 -17.06 12.03 0.84
C LYS A 125 -16.36 12.83 -0.27
N ILE A 126 -17.15 13.64 -0.99
CA ILE A 126 -16.62 14.53 -2.03
C ILE A 126 -17.14 15.95 -1.75
N PRO A 127 -16.25 16.91 -1.40
CA PRO A 127 -14.82 16.70 -1.07
C PRO A 127 -14.63 15.90 0.24
N ALA A 128 -13.53 15.16 0.33
CA ALA A 128 -13.17 14.52 1.59
C ALA A 128 -12.84 15.59 2.64
N PRO A 129 -13.25 15.40 3.90
CA PRO A 129 -12.88 16.31 4.98
C PRO A 129 -11.37 16.22 5.27
N PRO A 130 -10.80 17.17 6.02
CA PRO A 130 -9.45 17.04 6.54
C PRO A 130 -9.28 15.72 7.30
N THR A 131 -8.15 15.06 7.09
CA THR A 131 -7.86 13.75 7.70
C THR A 131 -7.88 13.84 9.22
N ASP A 132 -8.78 13.09 9.86
CA ASP A 132 -8.83 12.91 11.30
C ASP A 132 -7.85 11.79 11.69
N VAL A 133 -6.62 12.17 12.06
CA VAL A 133 -5.55 11.23 12.41
C VAL A 133 -5.92 10.38 13.62
N VAL A 134 -6.64 10.95 14.61
CA VAL A 134 -7.07 10.22 15.81
C VAL A 134 -8.07 9.13 15.46
N ALA A 135 -9.02 9.44 14.58
CA ALA A 135 -9.96 8.43 14.07
C ALA A 135 -9.22 7.34 13.27
N MET A 136 -8.28 7.73 12.40
CA MET A 136 -7.47 6.77 11.64
C MET A 136 -6.66 5.85 12.56
N GLU A 137 -6.03 6.39 13.61
CA GLU A 137 -5.31 5.59 14.62
C GLU A 137 -6.23 4.57 15.29
N ALA A 138 -7.42 5.01 15.71
CA ALA A 138 -8.39 4.14 16.33
C ALA A 138 -8.86 3.02 15.39
N ASP A 139 -9.21 3.37 14.16
CA ASP A 139 -9.72 2.44 13.14
C ASP A 139 -8.67 1.38 12.75
N VAL A 140 -7.44 1.83 12.44
CA VAL A 140 -6.31 0.94 12.11
C VAL A 140 -5.91 0.09 13.32
N GLY A 141 -5.89 0.70 14.53
CA GLY A 141 -5.58 0.00 15.79
C GLY A 141 -6.60 -1.09 16.11
N ALA A 142 -7.89 -0.82 15.91
CA ALA A 142 -8.95 -1.81 16.11
C ALA A 142 -8.83 -2.98 15.12
N CYS A 143 -8.57 -2.70 13.85
CA CYS A 143 -8.36 -3.71 12.83
C CYS A 143 -7.21 -4.65 13.20
N ILE A 144 -6.02 -4.10 13.49
CA ILE A 144 -4.87 -4.94 13.82
C ILE A 144 -5.05 -5.71 15.13
N THR A 145 -5.75 -5.14 16.10
CA THR A 145 -6.07 -5.82 17.36
C THR A 145 -6.94 -7.04 17.10
N SER A 146 -7.98 -6.91 16.28
CA SER A 146 -8.84 -8.02 15.86
C SER A 146 -8.06 -9.09 15.10
N LEU A 147 -7.23 -8.70 14.13
CA LEU A 147 -6.41 -9.64 13.36
C LEU A 147 -5.47 -10.45 14.28
N ARG A 148 -4.81 -9.79 15.23
CA ARG A 148 -3.89 -10.46 16.16
C ARG A 148 -4.59 -11.37 17.17
N ALA A 149 -5.82 -11.05 17.55
CA ALA A 149 -6.62 -11.94 18.39
C ALA A 149 -6.96 -13.25 17.64
N ALA A 150 -7.27 -13.15 16.35
CA ALA A 150 -7.55 -14.30 15.50
C ALA A 150 -6.27 -15.04 15.01
N HIS A 151 -5.17 -14.32 14.89
CA HIS A 151 -3.90 -14.81 14.33
C HIS A 151 -2.72 -14.36 15.22
N PRO A 152 -2.48 -14.99 16.37
CA PRO A 152 -1.40 -14.61 17.29
C PRO A 152 0.00 -14.80 16.69
N GLU A 153 0.14 -15.55 15.60
CA GLU A 153 1.36 -15.75 14.84
C GLU A 153 1.76 -14.56 13.94
N ILE A 154 0.97 -13.47 13.90
CA ILE A 154 1.34 -12.24 13.18
C ILE A 154 2.61 -11.64 13.80
N ALA A 155 3.68 -11.54 13.01
CA ALA A 155 4.99 -11.05 13.42
C ALA A 155 5.43 -9.76 12.71
N ALA A 156 4.70 -9.33 11.67
CA ALA A 156 4.93 -8.07 10.98
C ALA A 156 3.63 -7.52 10.39
N ILE A 157 3.62 -6.23 10.14
CA ILE A 157 2.50 -5.51 9.55
C ILE A 157 2.99 -4.82 8.28
N LEU A 158 2.23 -4.90 7.21
CA LEU A 158 2.42 -4.16 5.97
C LEU A 158 1.19 -3.30 5.69
N PHE A 159 1.35 -2.00 5.64
CA PHE A 159 0.31 -1.08 5.21
C PHE A 159 0.26 -1.02 3.68
N GLU A 160 -0.81 -1.54 3.11
CA GLU A 160 -1.12 -1.39 1.69
C GLU A 160 -1.56 0.04 1.38
N CYS A 161 -2.43 0.61 2.20
CA CYS A 161 -2.95 1.96 2.02
C CYS A 161 -1.85 3.02 2.23
N ALA A 162 -1.64 3.86 1.21
CA ALA A 162 -0.64 4.93 1.26
C ALA A 162 -1.00 6.09 2.21
N GLY A 163 -2.20 6.13 2.76
CA GLY A 163 -2.60 7.06 3.82
C GLY A 163 -2.14 6.64 5.22
N PHE A 164 -1.96 5.33 5.47
CA PHE A 164 -1.65 4.81 6.81
C PHE A 164 -0.25 5.09 7.36
N PRO A 165 0.77 5.45 6.58
CA PRO A 165 2.08 5.78 7.15
C PRO A 165 2.06 6.83 8.27
N VAL A 166 1.08 7.74 8.28
CA VAL A 166 0.93 8.77 9.30
C VAL A 166 0.70 8.16 10.70
N VAL A 167 0.02 7.02 10.78
CA VAL A 167 -0.28 6.31 12.04
C VAL A 167 0.71 5.17 12.34
N ALA A 168 1.67 4.89 11.47
CA ALA A 168 2.63 3.80 11.65
C ALA A 168 3.43 3.88 12.97
N PRO A 169 3.85 5.06 13.47
CA PRO A 169 4.53 5.18 14.76
C PRO A 169 3.65 4.66 15.91
N GLU A 170 2.38 5.02 15.94
CA GLU A 170 1.45 4.61 16.97
C GLU A 170 1.16 3.10 16.91
N ILE A 171 0.95 2.56 15.70
CA ILE A 171 0.74 1.13 15.53
C ILE A 171 1.98 0.31 15.95
N ARG A 172 3.21 0.80 15.68
CA ARG A 172 4.44 0.18 16.23
C ARG A 172 4.46 0.21 17.74
N ARG A 173 4.07 1.34 18.34
CA ARG A 173 4.00 1.50 19.81
C ARG A 173 2.98 0.52 20.43
N LEU A 174 1.81 0.41 19.83
CA LEU A 174 0.72 -0.45 20.29
C LEU A 174 1.07 -1.93 20.17
N THR A 175 1.58 -2.33 19.02
CA THR A 175 1.77 -3.75 18.68
C THR A 175 3.11 -4.34 19.07
N LYS A 176 4.15 -3.50 19.20
CA LYS A 176 5.57 -3.87 19.31
C LYS A 176 6.07 -4.68 18.10
N LEU A 177 5.37 -4.60 16.97
CA LEU A 177 5.75 -5.27 15.73
C LEU A 177 6.37 -4.28 14.74
N PRO A 178 7.22 -4.77 13.82
CA PRO A 178 7.66 -3.99 12.68
C PRO A 178 6.45 -3.66 11.79
N VAL A 179 6.36 -2.39 11.38
CA VAL A 179 5.35 -1.88 10.45
C VAL A 179 6.05 -1.32 9.22
N TYR A 180 5.75 -1.87 8.08
CA TYR A 180 6.26 -1.48 6.77
C TYR A 180 5.16 -0.77 5.97
N ASP A 181 5.56 0.13 5.10
CA ASP A 181 4.65 0.95 4.31
C ASP A 181 5.35 1.49 3.06
N ILE A 182 4.64 2.27 2.25
CA ILE A 182 5.20 2.87 1.03
C ILE A 182 6.38 3.82 1.34
N THR A 183 6.41 4.47 2.51
CA THR A 183 7.54 5.36 2.88
C THR A 183 8.80 4.56 3.17
N SER A 184 8.68 3.33 3.67
CA SER A 184 9.78 2.40 3.86
C SER A 184 10.42 2.05 2.51
N LEU A 185 9.60 1.73 1.53
CA LEU A 185 10.04 1.41 0.17
C LEU A 185 10.66 2.63 -0.54
N CYS A 186 10.03 3.80 -0.44
CA CYS A 186 10.57 5.04 -1.00
C CYS A 186 11.93 5.42 -0.41
N ARG A 187 12.12 5.27 0.90
CA ARG A 187 13.42 5.52 1.55
C ARG A 187 14.50 4.57 1.03
N MET A 188 14.18 3.30 0.84
CA MET A 188 15.09 2.31 0.26
C MET A 188 15.49 2.70 -1.17
N MET A 189 14.53 3.09 -2.01
CA MET A 189 14.82 3.56 -3.37
C MET A 189 15.71 4.81 -3.40
N ILE A 190 15.39 5.81 -2.57
CA ILE A 190 16.19 7.04 -2.51
C ILE A 190 17.61 6.73 -2.03
N ALA A 191 17.77 5.94 -0.97
CA ALA A 191 19.08 5.56 -0.45
C ALA A 191 19.93 4.76 -1.44
N SER A 192 19.32 4.13 -2.45
CA SER A 192 20.05 3.40 -3.50
C SER A 192 20.49 4.26 -4.67
N ILE A 193 20.03 5.51 -4.76
CA ILE A 193 20.32 6.44 -5.86
C ILE A 193 21.30 7.54 -5.42
N THR A 194 21.30 7.89 -4.15
CA THR A 194 22.19 8.90 -3.53
C THR A 194 23.42 8.27 -2.93
#